data_8610fc5692c642a02abb18edf42ef7b8
#
_entry.id   8610fc5692c642a02abb18edf42ef7b8
#
_cell.length_a   1.000
_cell.length_b   1.000
_cell.length_c   1.000
_cell.angle_alpha   90.00
_cell.angle_beta   90.00
_cell.angle_gamma   90.00
#
_symmetry.space_group_name_H-M   'P 1'
#
loop_
_entity.id
_entity.type
_entity.pdbx_description
1 polymer ?
#
loop_
_entity_poly.entity_id
_entity_poly.type
_entity_poly.pdbx_seq_one_letter_code
_entity_poly.pdbx_strand_id
1 'polypeptide(L)'
;MSFVATQTVRRLLGASFAFVLACSSLQSYAHGDVVPHSVDTSTLPQLGEKWLDANPYSTGPANKEALRIGASAYNQNCARCHGLEAISGGISPDLRKIDNDCTELADEAKKNACYQEINEYFVATVRRGRARDGRVYMPPFEGILSQEAIWSIKTYLETRRER
;
A
#
# COMPACT_ATOMS: atom_id res chain seq x y z
N MET A 1 -44.57 33.09 -42.81
CA MET A 1 -43.14 33.05 -42.36
C MET A 1 -42.94 32.50 -40.96
N SER A 2 -43.95 31.98 -40.24
CA SER A 2 -43.77 31.53 -38.81
C SER A 2 -43.47 30.03 -38.62
N PHE A 3 -43.65 29.18 -39.60
CA PHE A 3 -43.52 27.72 -39.45
C PHE A 3 -42.06 27.22 -39.46
N VAL A 4 -41.16 27.89 -40.15
CA VAL A 4 -39.75 27.47 -40.29
C VAL A 4 -38.94 27.73 -39.01
N ALA A 5 -39.23 28.84 -38.33
CA ALA A 5 -38.51 29.23 -37.09
C ALA A 5 -38.76 28.24 -35.94
N THR A 6 -39.98 27.68 -35.84
CA THR A 6 -40.36 26.77 -34.75
C THR A 6 -39.67 25.39 -34.85
N GLN A 7 -39.43 24.90 -36.07
CA GLN A 7 -38.76 23.61 -36.28
C GLN A 7 -37.25 23.70 -35.99
N THR A 8 -36.61 24.85 -36.29
CA THR A 8 -35.17 25.04 -36.05
C THR A 8 -34.87 25.11 -34.55
N VAL A 9 -35.68 25.80 -33.77
CA VAL A 9 -35.54 25.90 -32.31
C VAL A 9 -35.73 24.53 -31.63
N ARG A 10 -36.72 23.73 -32.07
CA ARG A 10 -36.95 22.37 -31.54
C ARG A 10 -35.77 21.42 -31.83
N ARG A 11 -35.12 21.53 -33.00
CA ARG A 11 -33.96 20.70 -33.34
C ARG A 11 -32.71 21.10 -32.56
N LEU A 12 -32.52 22.40 -32.32
CA LEU A 12 -31.39 22.89 -31.52
C LEU A 12 -31.52 22.51 -30.04
N LEU A 13 -32.72 22.58 -29.46
CA LEU A 13 -32.99 22.15 -28.08
C LEU A 13 -32.83 20.64 -27.91
N GLY A 14 -33.23 19.83 -28.88
CA GLY A 14 -33.06 18.37 -28.86
C GLY A 14 -31.58 17.95 -28.94
N ALA A 15 -30.80 18.63 -29.78
CA ALA A 15 -29.36 18.36 -29.91
C ALA A 15 -28.56 18.73 -28.64
N SER A 16 -28.90 19.84 -27.98
CA SER A 16 -28.28 20.28 -26.74
C SER A 16 -28.56 19.31 -25.57
N PHE A 17 -29.78 18.79 -25.51
CA PHE A 17 -30.17 17.84 -24.47
C PHE A 17 -29.50 16.48 -24.64
N ALA A 18 -29.33 16.00 -25.87
CA ALA A 18 -28.61 14.77 -26.18
C ALA A 18 -27.10 14.88 -25.85
N PHE A 19 -26.49 16.04 -26.06
CA PHE A 19 -25.10 16.27 -25.75
C PHE A 19 -24.82 16.30 -24.23
N VAL A 20 -25.72 16.86 -23.42
CA VAL A 20 -25.61 16.87 -21.95
C VAL A 20 -25.76 15.46 -21.38
N LEU A 21 -26.60 14.60 -21.92
CA LEU A 21 -26.74 13.21 -21.49
C LEU A 21 -25.53 12.35 -21.86
N ALA A 22 -24.83 12.63 -22.95
CA ALA A 22 -23.63 11.91 -23.36
C ALA A 22 -22.41 12.22 -22.47
N CYS A 23 -22.35 13.41 -21.88
CA CYS A 23 -21.27 13.79 -20.96
C CYS A 23 -21.40 13.23 -19.54
N SER A 24 -22.58 12.77 -19.14
CA SER A 24 -22.83 12.25 -17.78
C SER A 24 -22.38 10.80 -17.57
N SER A 25 -21.89 10.10 -18.58
CA SER A 25 -21.48 8.69 -18.50
C SER A 25 -19.97 8.48 -18.25
N LEU A 26 -19.19 9.55 -18.07
CA LEU A 26 -17.80 9.44 -17.61
C LEU A 26 -17.73 9.33 -16.09
N GLN A 27 -18.33 8.28 -15.55
CA GLN A 27 -18.02 7.88 -14.17
C GLN A 27 -16.59 7.32 -14.16
N SER A 28 -15.64 8.18 -13.81
CA SER A 28 -14.30 7.76 -13.47
C SER A 28 -14.38 6.85 -12.26
N TYR A 29 -14.21 5.54 -12.45
CA TYR A 29 -13.90 4.63 -11.36
C TYR A 29 -12.49 4.95 -10.86
N ALA A 30 -12.40 5.94 -9.97
CA ALA A 30 -11.12 6.37 -9.37
C ALA A 30 -10.61 5.39 -8.30
N HIS A 31 -11.30 4.28 -8.07
CA HIS A 31 -10.87 3.21 -7.18
C HIS A 31 -10.35 2.03 -8.02
N GLY A 32 -9.20 2.23 -8.67
CA GLY A 32 -8.48 1.11 -9.25
C GLY A 32 -8.01 0.18 -8.12
N ASP A 33 -8.33 -1.11 -8.24
CA ASP A 33 -7.82 -2.13 -7.34
C ASP A 33 -6.29 -2.03 -7.25
N VAL A 34 -5.74 -2.18 -6.03
CA VAL A 34 -4.30 -2.30 -5.87
C VAL A 34 -3.91 -3.67 -6.42
N VAL A 35 -3.24 -3.68 -7.55
CA VAL A 35 -2.65 -4.90 -8.11
C VAL A 35 -1.26 -5.05 -7.50
N PRO A 36 -1.02 -6.06 -6.68
CA PRO A 36 0.31 -6.30 -6.12
C PRO A 36 1.36 -6.61 -7.20
N HIS A 37 2.55 -6.05 -7.05
CA HIS A 37 3.68 -6.22 -7.96
C HIS A 37 4.80 -7.02 -7.29
N SER A 38 5.33 -8.01 -7.98
CA SER A 38 6.52 -8.72 -7.55
C SER A 38 7.75 -7.80 -7.55
N VAL A 39 8.71 -8.12 -6.70
CA VAL A 39 9.93 -7.34 -6.48
C VAL A 39 11.14 -8.25 -6.67
N ASP A 40 12.11 -7.81 -7.44
CA ASP A 40 13.38 -8.52 -7.58
C ASP A 40 14.23 -8.35 -6.31
N THR A 41 14.53 -9.48 -5.70
CA THR A 41 15.34 -9.58 -4.47
C THR A 41 16.58 -10.43 -4.67
N SER A 42 16.97 -10.71 -5.92
CA SER A 42 18.09 -11.61 -6.27
C SER A 42 19.45 -11.15 -5.73
N THR A 43 19.59 -9.84 -5.44
CA THR A 43 20.81 -9.25 -4.88
C THR A 43 20.91 -9.39 -3.37
N LEU A 44 19.87 -9.88 -2.69
CA LEU A 44 19.87 -10.12 -1.25
C LEU A 44 20.24 -11.56 -0.90
N PRO A 45 20.78 -11.81 0.28
CA PRO A 45 20.87 -13.15 0.83
C PRO A 45 19.49 -13.79 0.86
N GLN A 46 19.36 -14.98 0.25
CA GLN A 46 18.09 -15.69 0.18
C GLN A 46 17.77 -16.35 1.52
N LEU A 47 16.55 -16.19 2.01
CA LEU A 47 16.12 -16.60 3.35
C LEU A 47 15.49 -18.00 3.37
N GLY A 48 15.17 -18.54 2.19
CA GLY A 48 14.52 -19.84 2.06
C GLY A 48 13.02 -19.81 2.34
N GLU A 49 12.43 -20.99 2.47
CA GLU A 49 10.96 -21.14 2.58
C GLU A 49 10.42 -20.89 4.00
N LYS A 50 11.25 -21.13 5.02
CA LYS A 50 10.84 -20.95 6.40
C LYS A 50 10.86 -19.47 6.75
N TRP A 51 9.72 -18.94 7.14
CA TRP A 51 9.60 -17.55 7.60
C TRP A 51 10.37 -17.32 8.89
N LEU A 52 11.16 -16.25 8.91
CA LEU A 52 11.90 -15.81 10.07
C LEU A 52 11.01 -14.97 11.00
N ASP A 53 11.29 -15.02 12.29
CA ASP A 53 10.54 -14.29 13.32
C ASP A 53 11.06 -12.87 13.52
N ALA A 54 12.25 -12.58 13.00
CA ALA A 54 12.91 -11.26 13.11
C ALA A 54 13.44 -10.81 11.75
N ASN A 55 13.51 -9.49 11.56
CA ASN A 55 14.02 -8.89 10.34
C ASN A 55 15.53 -9.13 10.19
N PRO A 56 15.98 -9.98 9.24
CA PRO A 56 17.40 -10.30 9.09
C PRO A 56 18.19 -9.15 8.42
N TYR A 57 17.51 -8.15 7.89
CA TYR A 57 18.10 -7.03 7.16
C TYR A 57 18.09 -5.72 7.95
N SER A 58 17.64 -5.74 9.21
CA SER A 58 17.60 -4.53 10.07
C SER A 58 18.99 -3.95 10.29
N THR A 59 20.01 -4.79 10.25
CA THR A 59 21.43 -4.42 10.42
C THR A 59 22.34 -5.28 9.52
N GLY A 60 23.63 -5.02 9.52
CA GLY A 60 24.62 -5.83 8.82
C GLY A 60 24.80 -5.48 7.33
N PRO A 61 25.57 -6.30 6.59
CA PRO A 61 26.03 -5.94 5.24
C PRO A 61 24.91 -5.85 4.20
N ALA A 62 23.81 -6.59 4.37
CA ALA A 62 22.68 -6.56 3.46
C ALA A 62 21.72 -5.36 3.70
N ASN A 63 21.85 -4.64 4.81
CA ASN A 63 20.93 -3.58 5.22
C ASN A 63 20.76 -2.50 4.16
N LYS A 64 21.86 -1.98 3.60
CA LYS A 64 21.81 -0.91 2.59
C LYS A 64 21.05 -1.33 1.33
N GLU A 65 21.27 -2.55 0.87
CA GLU A 65 20.58 -3.06 -0.32
C GLU A 65 19.12 -3.38 -0.01
N ALA A 66 18.83 -3.98 1.14
CA ALA A 66 17.47 -4.20 1.60
C ALA A 66 16.68 -2.88 1.75
N LEU A 67 17.32 -1.82 2.24
CA LEU A 67 16.70 -0.50 2.30
C LEU A 67 16.33 0.04 0.92
N ARG A 68 17.24 -0.08 -0.06
CA ARG A 68 16.99 0.34 -1.45
C ARG A 68 15.83 -0.41 -2.08
N ILE A 69 15.82 -1.74 -1.93
CA ILE A 69 14.76 -2.61 -2.45
C ILE A 69 13.46 -2.32 -1.70
N GLY A 70 13.50 -2.19 -0.39
CA GLY A 70 12.35 -1.93 0.47
C GLY A 70 11.67 -0.60 0.15
N ALA A 71 12.44 0.47 -0.12
CA ALA A 71 11.89 1.75 -0.55
C ALA A 71 11.15 1.63 -1.89
N SER A 72 11.74 0.92 -2.85
CA SER A 72 11.12 0.68 -4.17
C SER A 72 9.86 -0.19 -4.03
N ALA A 73 9.95 -1.30 -3.29
CA ALA A 73 8.85 -2.22 -3.04
C ALA A 73 7.67 -1.54 -2.32
N TYR A 74 7.98 -0.71 -1.31
CA TYR A 74 6.99 0.09 -0.59
C TYR A 74 6.25 1.04 -1.53
N ASN A 75 6.98 1.80 -2.34
CA ASN A 75 6.37 2.75 -3.28
C ASN A 75 5.47 2.07 -4.31
N GLN A 76 5.83 0.89 -4.77
CA GLN A 76 5.04 0.14 -5.75
C GLN A 76 3.78 -0.51 -5.15
N ASN A 77 3.85 -0.99 -3.91
CA ASN A 77 2.83 -1.86 -3.35
C ASN A 77 2.03 -1.24 -2.19
N CYS A 78 2.60 -0.28 -1.46
CA CYS A 78 2.05 0.19 -0.18
C CYS A 78 1.66 1.67 -0.21
N ALA A 79 2.47 2.52 -0.88
CA ALA A 79 2.38 3.97 -0.79
C ALA A 79 1.03 4.53 -1.26
N ARG A 80 0.34 3.84 -2.16
CA ARG A 80 -0.98 4.27 -2.64
C ARG A 80 -2.01 4.40 -1.50
N CYS A 81 -1.94 3.53 -0.50
CA CYS A 81 -2.85 3.53 0.65
C CYS A 81 -2.21 4.12 1.89
N HIS A 82 -0.93 3.79 2.15
CA HIS A 82 -0.22 4.22 3.35
C HIS A 82 0.56 5.54 3.19
N GLY A 83 0.46 6.16 2.01
CA GLY A 83 1.10 7.44 1.71
C GLY A 83 2.58 7.32 1.36
N LEU A 84 3.10 8.34 0.68
CA LEU A 84 4.52 8.48 0.40
C LEU A 84 5.28 8.63 1.72
N GLU A 85 6.48 8.08 1.79
CA GLU A 85 7.32 8.12 3.01
C GLU A 85 6.65 7.49 4.25
N ALA A 86 5.63 6.63 4.04
CA ALA A 86 4.78 6.03 5.07
C ALA A 86 3.92 7.04 5.85
N ILE A 87 3.79 8.28 5.36
CA ILE A 87 2.96 9.33 5.94
C ILE A 87 1.52 9.13 5.48
N SER A 88 0.69 8.56 6.34
CA SER A 88 -0.70 8.26 6.00
C SER A 88 -1.54 9.52 5.81
N GLY A 89 -2.35 9.53 4.76
CA GLY A 89 -3.42 10.53 4.55
C GLY A 89 -4.72 10.21 5.30
N GLY A 90 -4.74 9.23 6.22
CA GLY A 90 -5.91 8.87 7.03
C GLY A 90 -6.77 7.73 6.47
N ILE A 91 -6.51 7.25 5.26
CA ILE A 91 -7.23 6.10 4.66
C ILE A 91 -6.77 4.79 5.30
N SER A 92 -5.47 4.66 5.55
CA SER A 92 -4.81 3.49 6.15
C SER A 92 -3.99 3.91 7.36
N PRO A 93 -3.59 2.97 8.24
CA PRO A 93 -2.72 3.28 9.37
C PRO A 93 -1.41 3.94 8.95
N ASP A 94 -0.91 4.85 9.78
CA ASP A 94 0.41 5.46 9.64
C ASP A 94 1.48 4.45 10.06
N LEU A 95 2.23 3.94 9.08
CA LEU A 95 3.20 2.88 9.31
C LEU A 95 4.48 3.37 9.99
N ARG A 96 4.69 4.67 10.13
CA ARG A 96 5.80 5.24 10.89
C ARG A 96 5.68 4.96 12.39
N LYS A 97 4.45 4.64 12.83
CA LYS A 97 4.08 4.44 14.23
C LYS A 97 3.93 2.96 14.61
N ILE A 98 4.22 2.05 13.68
CA ILE A 98 3.89 0.62 13.84
C ILE A 98 4.55 -0.03 15.07
N ASP A 99 5.68 0.50 15.52
CA ASP A 99 6.47 -0.03 16.64
C ASP A 99 6.84 1.03 17.69
N ASN A 100 6.13 2.16 17.74
CA ASN A 100 6.38 3.24 18.69
C ASN A 100 6.29 2.74 20.15
N ASP A 101 5.25 1.98 20.47
CA ASP A 101 5.04 1.46 21.83
C ASP A 101 6.24 0.61 22.30
N CYS A 102 6.91 -0.08 21.36
CA CYS A 102 8.10 -0.86 21.68
C CYS A 102 9.31 0.04 22.03
N THR A 103 9.44 1.21 21.37
CA THR A 103 10.58 2.11 21.58
C THR A 103 10.56 2.74 22.97
N GLU A 104 9.38 2.89 23.58
CA GLU A 104 9.20 3.51 24.90
C GLU A 104 9.48 2.57 26.06
N LEU A 105 9.62 1.25 25.81
CA LEU A 105 9.91 0.27 26.84
C LEU A 105 11.35 0.37 27.32
N ALA A 106 11.52 0.54 28.65
CA ALA A 106 12.85 0.61 29.27
C ALA A 106 13.48 -0.77 29.50
N ASP A 107 12.65 -1.81 29.68
CA ASP A 107 13.09 -3.19 29.89
C ASP A 107 13.42 -3.83 28.53
N GLU A 108 14.67 -4.20 28.32
CA GLU A 108 15.14 -4.76 27.06
C GLU A 108 14.47 -6.10 26.69
N ALA A 109 14.13 -6.95 27.66
CA ALA A 109 13.46 -8.21 27.39
C ALA A 109 12.04 -7.97 26.89
N LYS A 110 11.30 -7.04 27.51
CA LYS A 110 9.96 -6.63 27.07
C LYS A 110 10.00 -5.92 25.73
N LYS A 111 10.99 -5.08 25.49
CA LYS A 111 11.22 -4.40 24.24
C LYS A 111 11.43 -5.39 23.10
N ASN A 112 12.31 -6.38 23.30
CA ASN A 112 12.55 -7.42 22.30
C ASN A 112 11.32 -8.27 22.02
N ALA A 113 10.56 -8.66 23.06
CA ALA A 113 9.29 -9.37 22.88
C ALA A 113 8.27 -8.54 22.09
N CYS A 114 8.15 -7.25 22.40
CA CYS A 114 7.28 -6.33 21.66
C CYS A 114 7.67 -6.25 20.18
N TYR A 115 8.94 -6.09 19.85
CA TYR A 115 9.39 -6.09 18.44
C TYR A 115 9.11 -7.42 17.73
N GLN A 116 9.22 -8.55 18.43
CA GLN A 116 8.88 -9.84 17.86
C GLN A 116 7.39 -9.91 17.53
N GLU A 117 6.51 -9.53 18.44
CA GLU A 117 5.06 -9.46 18.20
C GLU A 117 4.71 -8.55 17.01
N ILE A 118 5.33 -7.37 16.93
CA ILE A 118 5.14 -6.45 15.81
C ILE A 118 5.64 -7.04 14.49
N ASN A 119 6.75 -7.75 14.47
CA ASN A 119 7.27 -8.41 13.28
C ASN A 119 6.31 -9.52 12.81
N GLU A 120 5.85 -10.36 13.71
CA GLU A 120 4.86 -11.40 13.40
C GLU A 120 3.57 -10.80 12.84
N TYR A 121 3.05 -9.76 13.50
CA TYR A 121 1.86 -9.03 13.05
C TYR A 121 2.05 -8.40 11.68
N PHE A 122 3.19 -7.76 11.43
CA PHE A 122 3.52 -7.13 10.16
C PHE A 122 3.57 -8.16 9.02
N VAL A 123 4.35 -9.22 9.19
CA VAL A 123 4.49 -10.29 8.20
C VAL A 123 3.14 -10.95 7.91
N ALA A 124 2.39 -11.32 8.95
CA ALA A 124 1.08 -11.94 8.80
C ALA A 124 0.09 -11.01 8.09
N THR A 125 0.13 -9.70 8.39
CA THR A 125 -0.75 -8.70 7.77
C THR A 125 -0.43 -8.49 6.30
N VAL A 126 0.84 -8.36 5.95
CA VAL A 126 1.25 -8.19 4.54
C VAL A 126 0.91 -9.45 3.75
N ARG A 127 1.21 -10.63 4.27
CA ARG A 127 0.93 -11.89 3.57
C ARG A 127 -0.56 -12.09 3.31
N ARG A 128 -1.39 -11.95 4.34
CA ARG A 128 -2.82 -12.33 4.29
C ARG A 128 -3.75 -11.19 3.91
N GLY A 129 -3.26 -9.95 3.93
CA GLY A 129 -4.11 -8.78 3.76
C GLY A 129 -5.08 -8.56 4.91
N ARG A 130 -6.04 -7.67 4.70
CA ARG A 130 -7.11 -7.38 5.66
C ARG A 130 -8.46 -7.30 4.96
N ALA A 131 -9.43 -8.00 5.48
CA ALA A 131 -10.82 -7.92 5.06
C ALA A 131 -11.73 -7.63 6.26
N ARG A 132 -12.80 -6.90 6.02
CA ARG A 132 -13.85 -6.62 7.00
C ARG A 132 -15.19 -6.58 6.28
N ASP A 133 -16.20 -7.24 6.86
CA ASP A 133 -17.56 -7.28 6.33
C ASP A 133 -17.60 -7.71 4.83
N GLY A 134 -16.77 -8.70 4.46
CA GLY A 134 -16.67 -9.22 3.10
C GLY A 134 -15.95 -8.31 2.10
N ARG A 135 -15.39 -7.17 2.54
CA ARG A 135 -14.62 -6.24 1.70
C ARG A 135 -13.13 -6.32 2.03
N VAL A 136 -12.32 -6.38 0.99
CA VAL A 136 -10.85 -6.33 1.12
C VAL A 136 -10.42 -4.88 1.26
N TYR A 137 -9.80 -4.54 2.39
CA TYR A 137 -9.21 -3.23 2.67
C TYR A 137 -7.73 -3.18 2.35
N MET A 138 -7.02 -4.28 2.56
CA MET A 138 -5.63 -4.46 2.18
C MET A 138 -5.52 -5.78 1.43
N PRO A 139 -5.04 -5.80 0.19
CA PRO A 139 -4.89 -7.04 -0.57
C PRO A 139 -3.83 -7.95 0.09
N PRO A 140 -3.95 -9.28 -0.06
CA PRO A 140 -2.89 -10.21 0.32
C PRO A 140 -1.73 -10.13 -0.67
N PHE A 141 -0.50 -10.25 -0.16
CA PHE A 141 0.73 -10.28 -0.97
C PHE A 141 1.40 -11.65 -0.96
N GLU A 142 0.78 -12.65 -0.33
CA GLU A 142 1.26 -14.04 -0.32
C GLU A 142 1.41 -14.55 -1.76
N GLY A 143 2.55 -15.19 -2.08
CA GLY A 143 2.84 -15.67 -3.43
C GLY A 143 3.26 -14.60 -4.44
N ILE A 144 3.25 -13.32 -4.07
CA ILE A 144 3.64 -12.19 -4.92
C ILE A 144 4.92 -11.53 -4.40
N LEU A 145 4.96 -11.21 -3.11
CA LEU A 145 6.16 -10.72 -2.43
C LEU A 145 6.86 -11.88 -1.73
N SER A 146 8.14 -12.03 -2.01
CA SER A 146 8.99 -12.97 -1.28
C SER A 146 9.22 -12.53 0.16
N GLN A 147 9.76 -13.43 0.98
CA GLN A 147 10.17 -13.12 2.34
C GLN A 147 11.17 -11.96 2.38
N GLU A 148 12.14 -11.98 1.46
CA GLU A 148 13.15 -10.94 1.30
C GLU A 148 12.53 -9.58 0.99
N ALA A 149 11.52 -9.52 0.10
CA ALA A 149 10.84 -8.29 -0.23
C ALA A 149 10.07 -7.72 0.97
N ILE A 150 9.37 -8.56 1.72
CA ILE A 150 8.60 -8.15 2.90
C ILE A 150 9.52 -7.62 4.00
N TRP A 151 10.64 -8.30 4.28
CA TRP A 151 11.63 -7.82 5.25
C TRP A 151 12.35 -6.55 4.78
N SER A 152 12.58 -6.41 3.49
CA SER A 152 13.13 -5.16 2.92
C SER A 152 12.17 -3.99 3.11
N ILE A 153 10.86 -4.18 2.90
CA ILE A 153 9.84 -3.17 3.21
C ILE A 153 9.88 -2.80 4.70
N LYS A 154 9.98 -3.79 5.61
CA LYS A 154 10.10 -3.53 7.05
C LYS A 154 11.36 -2.72 7.36
N THR A 155 12.51 -3.05 6.75
CA THR A 155 13.77 -2.30 6.88
C THR A 155 13.59 -0.83 6.46
N TYR A 156 12.89 -0.58 5.34
CA TYR A 156 12.56 0.77 4.92
C TYR A 156 11.69 1.51 5.94
N LEU A 157 10.61 0.88 6.43
CA LEU A 157 9.70 1.48 7.41
C LEU A 157 10.43 1.84 8.72
N GLU A 158 11.38 1.04 9.16
CA GLU A 158 12.20 1.32 10.35
C GLU A 158 13.00 2.61 10.24
N THR A 159 13.34 3.04 9.01
CA THR A 159 13.99 4.34 8.77
C THR A 159 13.00 5.51 8.74
N ARG A 160 11.70 5.24 8.69
CA ARG A 160 10.63 6.25 8.62
C ARG A 160 9.96 6.51 9.97
N ARG A 161 10.37 5.83 11.04
CA ARG A 161 9.80 6.02 12.37
C ARG A 161 9.62 7.50 12.71
N GLU A 162 8.42 7.87 13.16
CA GLU A 162 8.16 9.19 13.71
C GLU A 162 8.84 9.27 15.09
N ARG A 163 9.66 10.31 15.30
CA ARG A 163 10.37 10.56 16.56
C ARG A 163 9.65 11.62 17.36
#